data_1b47241aacdb0ec7980d390315285d7f
#
_entry.id   1b47241aacdb0ec7980d390315285d7f
#
_cell.length_a   1.000
_cell.length_b   1.000
_cell.length_c   1.000
_cell.angle_alpha   90.00
_cell.angle_beta   90.00
_cell.angle_gamma   90.00
#
_symmetry.space_group_name_H-M   'P 1'
#
loop_
_entity.id
_entity.type
_entity.pdbx_description
1 polymer ?
#
loop_
_entity_poly.entity_id
_entity_poly.type
_entity_poly.pdbx_seq_one_letter_code
_entity_poly.pdbx_strand_id
1 'polypeptide(L)'
;MSEFHQEDLDALIATLKRPHEPADLMRQVAEMLQQRIGHKLFTILLVGANREDTVRVYSDNLQAYPVNRLKRMGVTPWGSQVIHGCQTYIGKNDDDIRWAFPDHELIKSLGLSSALSVPIVYKGQCLAVLNLQHEAMWYRNEQVAIAESVNPFLIPAMLALQKSF
;
A
#
# COMPACT_ATOMS: atom_id res chain seq x y z
N MET A 1 18.68 -12.38 -4.24
CA MET A 1 18.35 -11.10 -3.58
C MET A 1 17.53 -10.25 -4.53
N SER A 2 16.35 -9.85 -4.11
CA SER A 2 15.53 -8.98 -4.96
C SER A 2 16.04 -7.56 -4.88
N GLU A 3 16.35 -6.99 -6.02
CA GLU A 3 16.87 -5.64 -6.12
C GLU A 3 15.91 -4.78 -6.95
N PHE A 4 15.98 -3.48 -6.74
CA PHE A 4 15.30 -2.52 -7.58
C PHE A 4 16.06 -2.37 -8.89
N HIS A 5 15.41 -2.65 -10.00
CA HIS A 5 16.06 -2.64 -11.31
C HIS A 5 15.89 -1.30 -12.01
N GLN A 6 16.93 -0.86 -12.70
CA GLN A 6 16.90 0.38 -13.48
C GLN A 6 15.76 0.38 -14.53
N GLU A 7 15.49 -0.78 -15.10
CA GLU A 7 14.40 -0.93 -16.08
C GLU A 7 13.02 -0.61 -15.49
N ASP A 8 12.80 -0.95 -14.20
CA ASP A 8 11.54 -0.62 -13.50
C ASP A 8 11.41 0.89 -13.31
N LEU A 9 12.50 1.53 -12.92
CA LEU A 9 12.56 2.98 -12.77
C LEU A 9 12.29 3.68 -14.10
N ASP A 10 12.95 3.22 -15.16
CA ASP A 10 12.77 3.78 -16.50
C ASP A 10 11.32 3.65 -16.98
N ALA A 11 10.68 2.51 -16.69
CA ALA A 11 9.28 2.28 -17.07
C ALA A 11 8.33 3.23 -16.31
N LEU A 12 8.56 3.45 -15.02
CA LEU A 12 7.76 4.38 -14.21
C LEU A 12 7.93 5.82 -14.70
N ILE A 13 9.15 6.23 -14.98
CA ILE A 13 9.46 7.57 -15.51
C ILE A 13 8.74 7.76 -16.85
N ALA A 14 8.79 6.76 -17.73
CA ALA A 14 8.12 6.83 -19.03
C ALA A 14 6.61 7.02 -18.88
N THR A 15 5.98 6.31 -17.94
CA THR A 15 4.56 6.46 -17.65
C THR A 15 4.23 7.86 -17.14
N LEU A 16 5.05 8.40 -16.25
CA LEU A 16 4.84 9.75 -15.72
C LEU A 16 4.91 10.82 -16.81
N LYS A 17 5.74 10.62 -17.84
CA LYS A 17 5.94 11.60 -18.91
C LYS A 17 4.83 11.60 -19.97
N ARG A 18 4.10 10.50 -20.10
CA ARG A 18 3.00 10.39 -21.09
C ARG A 18 1.65 10.68 -20.43
N PRO A 19 0.61 10.96 -21.22
CA PRO A 19 -0.74 11.01 -20.67
C PRO A 19 -1.10 9.68 -19.99
N HIS A 20 -1.63 9.76 -18.76
CA HIS A 20 -1.99 8.58 -17.98
C HIS A 20 -3.00 8.95 -16.90
N GLU A 21 -3.70 7.94 -16.39
CA GLU A 21 -4.60 8.07 -15.27
C GLU A 21 -3.94 7.53 -13.99
N PRO A 22 -4.40 7.94 -12.80
CA PRO A 22 -3.88 7.37 -11.55
C PRO A 22 -3.91 5.85 -11.50
N ALA A 23 -4.97 5.24 -12.05
CA ALA A 23 -5.09 3.78 -12.09
C ALA A 23 -3.96 3.11 -12.87
N ASP A 24 -3.44 3.75 -13.91
CA ASP A 24 -2.33 3.20 -14.71
C ASP A 24 -1.06 3.05 -13.88
N LEU A 25 -0.72 4.07 -13.10
CA LEU A 25 0.45 4.03 -12.21
C LEU A 25 0.26 3.01 -11.09
N MET A 26 -0.92 2.98 -10.48
CA MET A 26 -1.19 2.04 -9.37
C MET A 26 -1.07 0.60 -9.85
N ARG A 27 -1.62 0.28 -11.02
CA ARG A 27 -1.52 -1.05 -11.60
C ARG A 27 -0.07 -1.40 -11.93
N GLN A 28 0.69 -0.47 -12.50
CA GLN A 28 2.09 -0.67 -12.85
C GLN A 28 2.92 -0.98 -11.60
N VAL A 29 2.72 -0.22 -10.53
CA VAL A 29 3.40 -0.46 -9.25
C VAL A 29 2.99 -1.81 -8.67
N ALA A 30 1.70 -2.16 -8.72
CA ALA A 30 1.23 -3.46 -8.23
C ALA A 30 1.91 -4.62 -8.96
N GLU A 31 2.00 -4.55 -10.27
CA GLU A 31 2.65 -5.58 -11.09
C GLU A 31 4.16 -5.67 -10.82
N MET A 32 4.81 -4.53 -10.67
CA MET A 32 6.22 -4.45 -10.34
C MET A 32 6.52 -5.07 -8.97
N LEU A 33 5.75 -4.72 -7.95
CA LEU A 33 5.92 -5.27 -6.61
C LEU A 33 5.60 -6.76 -6.58
N GLN A 34 4.66 -7.23 -7.41
CA GLN A 34 4.40 -8.66 -7.54
C GLN A 34 5.65 -9.41 -8.02
N GLN A 35 6.36 -8.87 -8.99
CA GLN A 35 7.56 -9.50 -9.54
C GLN A 35 8.75 -9.43 -8.59
N ARG A 36 8.90 -8.33 -7.86
CA ARG A 36 10.10 -8.07 -7.04
C ARG A 36 9.95 -8.56 -5.59
N ILE A 37 8.74 -8.51 -5.04
CA ILE A 37 8.48 -8.84 -3.64
C ILE A 37 7.50 -10.01 -3.53
N GLY A 38 6.40 -9.93 -4.27
CA GLY A 38 5.29 -10.88 -4.20
C GLY A 38 4.18 -10.41 -3.26
N HIS A 39 2.96 -10.64 -3.68
CA HIS A 39 1.77 -10.43 -2.87
C HIS A 39 0.62 -11.31 -3.36
N LYS A 40 -0.22 -11.75 -2.44
CA LYS A 40 -1.47 -12.44 -2.75
C LYS A 40 -2.65 -11.47 -2.66
N LEU A 41 -2.46 -10.38 -1.94
CA LEU A 41 -3.39 -9.25 -1.90
C LEU A 41 -2.58 -7.96 -1.91
N PHE A 42 -2.97 -7.04 -2.77
CA PHE A 42 -2.37 -5.70 -2.83
C PHE A 42 -3.48 -4.67 -2.84
N THR A 43 -3.43 -3.74 -1.88
CA THR A 43 -4.37 -2.63 -1.79
C THR A 43 -3.62 -1.33 -1.55
N ILE A 44 -4.23 -0.21 -1.94
CA ILE A 44 -3.74 1.13 -1.63
C ILE A 44 -4.85 1.88 -0.89
N LEU A 45 -4.51 2.37 0.30
CA LEU A 45 -5.41 3.14 1.14
C LEU A 45 -4.98 4.59 1.11
N LEU A 46 -5.82 5.46 0.57
CA LEU A 46 -5.58 6.91 0.51
C LEU A 46 -6.07 7.55 1.82
N VAL A 47 -5.27 8.45 2.37
CA VAL A 47 -5.65 9.26 3.54
C VAL A 47 -6.24 10.56 3.03
N GLY A 48 -7.44 10.92 3.50
CA GLY A 48 -8.09 12.16 3.11
C GLY A 48 -7.34 13.40 3.57
N ALA A 49 -7.57 14.53 2.91
CA ALA A 49 -6.93 15.80 3.26
C ALA A 49 -7.28 16.23 4.69
N ASN A 50 -8.46 15.85 5.21
CA ASN A 50 -8.86 16.12 6.60
C ASN A 50 -8.11 15.27 7.62
N ARG A 51 -7.31 14.30 7.19
CA ARG A 51 -6.53 13.40 8.05
C ARG A 51 -7.38 12.49 8.94
N GLU A 52 -8.67 12.40 8.70
CA GLU A 52 -9.62 11.59 9.48
C GLU A 52 -10.23 10.45 8.70
N ASP A 53 -10.37 10.65 7.39
CA ASP A 53 -11.00 9.67 6.51
C ASP A 53 -9.97 8.94 5.68
N THR A 54 -10.28 7.69 5.35
CA THR A 54 -9.48 6.89 4.43
C THR A 54 -10.38 6.32 3.35
N VAL A 55 -9.82 6.10 2.17
CA VAL A 55 -10.54 5.45 1.07
C VAL A 55 -9.60 4.50 0.35
N ARG A 56 -10.06 3.29 0.10
CA ARG A 56 -9.30 2.33 -0.71
C ARG A 56 -9.43 2.73 -2.17
N VAL A 57 -8.28 3.06 -2.80
CA VAL A 57 -8.24 3.53 -4.19
C VAL A 57 -7.74 2.47 -5.17
N TYR A 58 -7.17 1.39 -4.66
CA TYR A 58 -6.73 0.26 -5.47
C TYR A 58 -6.88 -1.05 -4.69
N SER A 59 -7.30 -2.11 -5.41
CA SER A 59 -7.41 -3.45 -4.84
C SER A 59 -7.29 -4.47 -5.97
N ASP A 60 -6.52 -5.51 -5.76
CA ASP A 60 -6.46 -6.63 -6.69
C ASP A 60 -7.44 -7.75 -6.34
N ASN A 61 -8.30 -7.52 -5.33
CA ASN A 61 -9.42 -8.39 -4.99
C ASN A 61 -10.64 -7.52 -4.68
N LEU A 62 -11.34 -7.11 -5.73
CA LEU A 62 -12.47 -6.18 -5.62
C LEU A 62 -13.68 -6.80 -4.91
N GLN A 63 -13.79 -8.12 -4.88
CA GLN A 63 -14.88 -8.81 -4.20
C GLN A 63 -14.74 -8.69 -2.69
N ALA A 64 -13.57 -9.01 -2.15
CA ALA A 64 -13.30 -8.94 -0.71
C ALA A 64 -12.99 -7.51 -0.26
N TYR A 65 -12.29 -6.75 -1.09
CA TYR A 65 -11.82 -5.40 -0.79
C TYR A 65 -12.23 -4.43 -1.91
N PRO A 66 -13.49 -3.97 -1.92
CA PRO A 66 -13.96 -3.00 -2.90
C PRO A 66 -13.29 -1.63 -2.71
N VAL A 67 -13.26 -0.85 -3.79
CA VAL A 67 -12.66 0.49 -3.79
C VAL A 67 -13.73 1.59 -3.64
N ASN A 68 -13.28 2.82 -3.40
CA ASN A 68 -14.08 4.06 -3.40
C ASN A 68 -15.12 4.14 -2.28
N ARG A 69 -14.89 3.44 -1.17
CA ARG A 69 -15.72 3.57 0.03
C ARG A 69 -14.96 4.39 1.07
N LEU A 70 -15.52 5.55 1.39
CA LEU A 70 -14.98 6.42 2.44
C LEU A 70 -15.21 5.77 3.79
N LYS A 71 -14.19 5.75 4.63
CA LYS A 71 -14.27 5.20 5.97
C LYS A 71 -13.54 6.14 6.93
N ARG A 72 -14.23 6.53 8.01
CA ARG A 72 -13.59 7.30 9.06
C ARG A 72 -12.56 6.42 9.77
N MET A 73 -11.34 6.92 9.88
CA MET A 73 -10.25 6.23 10.53
C MET A 73 -10.39 6.36 12.04
N GLY A 74 -10.48 5.22 12.74
CA GLY A 74 -10.41 5.20 14.19
C GLY A 74 -8.98 5.33 14.69
N VAL A 75 -8.83 5.51 16.00
CA VAL A 75 -7.53 5.47 16.66
C VAL A 75 -7.12 4.02 16.85
N THR A 76 -6.08 3.59 16.14
CA THR A 76 -5.54 2.23 16.25
C THR A 76 -4.03 2.28 16.39
N PRO A 77 -3.39 1.28 17.02
CA PRO A 77 -1.94 1.23 17.09
C PRO A 77 -1.29 1.19 15.70
N TRP A 78 -1.86 0.45 14.78
CA TRP A 78 -1.37 0.40 13.38
C TRP A 78 -1.44 1.79 12.73
N GLY A 79 -2.58 2.48 12.84
CA GLY A 79 -2.75 3.82 12.28
C GLY A 79 -1.78 4.82 12.90
N SER A 80 -1.52 4.72 14.19
CA SER A 80 -0.54 5.59 14.88
C SER A 80 0.86 5.37 14.35
N GLN A 81 1.26 4.14 14.09
CA GLN A 81 2.58 3.83 13.56
C GLN A 81 2.71 4.20 12.08
N VAL A 82 1.81 3.72 11.24
CA VAL A 82 1.96 3.78 9.78
C VAL A 82 1.50 5.13 9.23
N ILE A 83 0.32 5.61 9.66
CA ILE A 83 -0.26 6.83 9.09
C ILE A 83 0.27 8.07 9.79
N HIS A 84 0.21 8.11 11.12
CA HIS A 84 0.66 9.28 11.87
C HIS A 84 2.17 9.28 12.08
N GLY A 85 2.77 8.11 12.30
CA GLY A 85 4.21 7.98 12.51
C GLY A 85 5.03 7.84 11.23
N CYS A 86 4.39 7.65 10.10
CA CYS A 86 5.05 7.46 8.79
C CYS A 86 6.08 6.32 8.83
N GLN A 87 5.76 5.23 9.54
CA GLN A 87 6.67 4.09 9.69
C GLN A 87 6.08 2.83 9.07
N THR A 88 6.92 2.09 8.38
CA THR A 88 6.55 0.81 7.79
C THR A 88 6.24 -0.22 8.88
N TYR A 89 5.20 -1.03 8.63
CA TYR A 89 4.83 -2.15 9.48
C TYR A 89 5.05 -3.48 8.75
N ILE A 90 5.67 -4.42 9.44
CA ILE A 90 5.82 -5.81 8.97
C ILE A 90 5.09 -6.71 9.96
N GLY A 91 4.02 -7.38 9.50
CA GLY A 91 3.34 -8.42 10.25
C GLY A 91 3.78 -9.79 9.75
N LYS A 92 4.24 -10.67 10.64
CA LYS A 92 4.86 -11.95 10.27
C LYS A 92 3.93 -13.14 10.39
N ASN A 93 2.88 -13.04 11.21
CA ASN A 93 2.00 -14.15 11.54
C ASN A 93 0.58 -13.65 11.85
N ASP A 94 -0.31 -14.59 12.17
CA ASP A 94 -1.71 -14.26 12.45
C ASP A 94 -1.89 -13.31 13.64
N ASP A 95 -1.03 -13.40 14.65
CA ASP A 95 -1.10 -12.49 15.80
C ASP A 95 -0.77 -11.06 15.39
N ASP A 96 0.23 -10.88 14.53
CA ASP A 96 0.60 -9.57 13.99
C ASP A 96 -0.51 -8.99 13.12
N ILE A 97 -1.19 -9.83 12.33
CA ILE A 97 -2.34 -9.42 11.52
C ILE A 97 -3.50 -8.98 12.42
N ARG A 98 -3.77 -9.73 13.47
CA ARG A 98 -4.83 -9.39 14.44
C ARG A 98 -4.56 -8.07 15.13
N TRP A 99 -3.31 -7.82 15.48
CA TRP A 99 -2.91 -6.56 16.09
C TRP A 99 -3.15 -5.37 15.16
N ALA A 100 -2.87 -5.55 13.86
CA ALA A 100 -2.88 -4.45 12.89
C ALA A 100 -4.27 -4.17 12.31
N PHE A 101 -5.07 -5.22 12.05
CA PHE A 101 -6.27 -5.08 11.22
C PHE A 101 -7.53 -5.59 11.92
N PRO A 102 -8.59 -4.75 11.99
CA PRO A 102 -9.86 -5.19 12.57
C PRO A 102 -10.53 -6.30 11.77
N ASP A 103 -10.27 -6.39 10.46
CA ASP A 103 -10.82 -7.40 9.58
C ASP A 103 -9.92 -8.65 9.46
N HIS A 104 -9.17 -8.94 10.50
CA HIS A 104 -8.21 -10.05 10.53
C HIS A 104 -8.82 -11.41 10.21
N GLU A 105 -10.10 -11.63 10.54
CA GLU A 105 -10.75 -12.90 10.21
C GLU A 105 -10.98 -13.06 8.71
N LEU A 106 -11.38 -11.99 8.02
CA LEU A 106 -11.48 -11.99 6.56
C LEU A 106 -10.11 -12.25 5.93
N ILE A 107 -9.09 -11.58 6.42
CA ILE A 107 -7.71 -11.75 5.94
C ILE A 107 -7.29 -13.22 6.08
N LYS A 108 -7.54 -13.81 7.23
CA LYS A 108 -7.22 -15.22 7.48
C LYS A 108 -7.99 -16.14 6.53
N SER A 109 -9.27 -15.84 6.28
CA SER A 109 -10.11 -16.65 5.38
C SER A 109 -9.59 -16.65 3.94
N LEU A 110 -8.83 -15.63 3.55
CA LEU A 110 -8.19 -15.52 2.23
C LEU A 110 -6.82 -16.20 2.18
N GLY A 111 -6.41 -16.85 3.26
CA GLY A 111 -5.12 -17.53 3.34
C GLY A 111 -3.93 -16.62 3.57
N LEU A 112 -4.18 -15.42 4.11
CA LEU A 112 -3.15 -14.41 4.34
C LEU A 112 -2.76 -14.39 5.81
N SER A 113 -1.45 -14.43 6.08
CA SER A 113 -0.90 -14.50 7.43
C SER A 113 0.31 -13.60 7.64
N SER A 114 0.66 -12.79 6.64
CA SER A 114 1.70 -11.76 6.77
C SER A 114 1.28 -10.51 6.04
N ALA A 115 1.87 -9.37 6.43
CA ALA A 115 1.56 -8.08 5.83
C ALA A 115 2.78 -7.18 5.81
N LEU A 116 2.82 -6.35 4.78
CA LEU A 116 3.77 -5.24 4.66
C LEU A 116 2.95 -3.99 4.39
N SER A 117 2.98 -3.04 5.32
CA SER A 117 2.28 -1.75 5.19
C SER A 117 3.31 -0.65 5.06
N VAL A 118 3.36 -0.01 3.89
CA VAL A 118 4.40 0.98 3.57
C VAL A 118 3.75 2.34 3.31
N PRO A 119 4.01 3.35 4.15
CA PRO A 119 3.43 4.67 3.93
C PRO A 119 4.09 5.37 2.75
N ILE A 120 3.27 6.07 1.96
CA ILE A 120 3.73 7.01 0.95
C ILE A 120 3.81 8.36 1.64
N VAL A 121 5.02 8.85 1.86
CA VAL A 121 5.25 10.08 2.64
C VAL A 121 5.55 11.24 1.71
N TYR A 122 4.84 12.36 1.93
CA TYR A 122 5.02 13.58 1.17
C TYR A 122 4.91 14.78 2.11
N LYS A 123 5.94 15.61 2.12
CA LYS A 123 6.02 16.80 3.01
C LYS A 123 5.78 16.43 4.48
N GLY A 124 6.38 15.32 4.91
CA GLY A 124 6.31 14.86 6.29
C GLY A 124 5.00 14.20 6.71
N GLN A 125 4.07 13.98 5.77
CA GLN A 125 2.78 13.35 6.08
C GLN A 125 2.55 12.11 5.21
N CYS A 126 1.86 11.13 5.77
CA CYS A 126 1.44 9.95 5.03
C CYS A 126 0.25 10.30 4.14
N LEU A 127 0.43 10.22 2.81
CA LEU A 127 -0.65 10.42 1.83
C LEU A 127 -1.48 9.16 1.66
N ALA A 128 -0.83 8.02 1.70
CA ALA A 128 -1.47 6.74 1.41
C ALA A 128 -0.61 5.62 1.96
N VAL A 129 -1.18 4.42 2.03
CA VAL A 129 -0.47 3.24 2.50
C VAL A 129 -0.58 2.15 1.45
N LEU A 130 0.56 1.58 1.05
CA LEU A 130 0.60 0.34 0.28
C LEU A 130 0.49 -0.84 1.25
N ASN A 131 -0.51 -1.68 1.07
CA ASN A 131 -0.66 -2.91 1.86
C ASN A 131 -0.45 -4.11 0.96
N LEU A 132 0.60 -4.89 1.25
CA LEU A 132 0.89 -6.16 0.60
C LEU A 132 0.67 -7.26 1.62
N GLN A 133 -0.01 -8.33 1.23
CA GLN A 133 -0.26 -9.46 2.12
C GLN A 133 0.05 -10.77 1.41
N HIS A 134 0.53 -11.75 2.19
CA HIS A 134 0.98 -13.05 1.68
C HIS A 134 0.86 -14.10 2.79
N GLU A 135 1.37 -15.29 2.53
CA GLU A 135 1.46 -16.33 3.55
C GLU A 135 2.43 -15.91 4.66
N ALA A 136 2.36 -16.61 5.81
CA ALA A 136 3.16 -16.29 6.99
C ALA A 136 4.66 -16.18 6.67
N MET A 137 5.33 -15.28 7.35
CA MET A 137 6.79 -15.08 7.30
C MET A 137 7.33 -14.64 5.95
N TRP A 138 6.47 -14.14 5.04
CA TRP A 138 6.88 -13.78 3.68
C TRP A 138 7.73 -12.51 3.63
N TYR A 139 7.35 -11.46 4.38
CA TYR A 139 7.98 -10.14 4.27
C TYR A 139 9.15 -9.96 5.21
N ARG A 140 10.23 -9.35 4.68
CA ARG A 140 11.50 -9.08 5.36
C ARG A 140 11.96 -7.65 5.09
N ASN A 141 12.96 -7.19 5.84
CA ASN A 141 13.49 -5.83 5.72
C ASN A 141 14.02 -5.49 4.34
N GLU A 142 14.62 -6.46 3.62
CA GLU A 142 15.13 -6.22 2.27
C GLU A 142 14.03 -5.80 1.30
N GLN A 143 12.84 -6.33 1.48
CA GLN A 143 11.68 -6.03 0.63
C GLN A 143 11.11 -4.65 0.89
N VAL A 144 11.27 -4.15 2.11
CA VAL A 144 10.83 -2.79 2.50
C VAL A 144 11.53 -1.76 1.63
N ALA A 145 12.85 -1.88 1.45
CA ALA A 145 13.61 -0.93 0.66
C ALA A 145 13.11 -0.83 -0.79
N ILE A 146 12.70 -1.96 -1.36
CA ILE A 146 12.14 -1.99 -2.72
C ILE A 146 10.82 -1.22 -2.78
N ALA A 147 9.91 -1.51 -1.86
CA ALA A 147 8.60 -0.84 -1.82
C ALA A 147 8.76 0.68 -1.58
N GLU A 148 9.66 1.07 -0.68
CA GLU A 148 9.92 2.48 -0.38
C GLU A 148 10.59 3.22 -1.55
N SER A 149 11.36 2.51 -2.39
CA SER A 149 11.97 3.10 -3.59
C SER A 149 10.94 3.38 -4.69
N VAL A 150 9.89 2.58 -4.76
CA VAL A 150 8.87 2.65 -5.80
C VAL A 150 7.73 3.59 -5.44
N ASN A 151 7.34 3.62 -4.17
CA ASN A 151 6.11 4.29 -3.77
C ASN A 151 6.08 5.80 -4.02
N PRO A 152 7.21 6.56 -4.02
CA PRO A 152 7.15 7.98 -4.35
C PRO A 152 6.62 8.29 -5.75
N PHE A 153 6.72 7.34 -6.68
CA PHE A 153 6.15 7.52 -8.02
C PHE A 153 4.63 7.62 -8.01
N LEU A 154 3.98 7.17 -6.93
CA LEU A 154 2.54 7.28 -6.76
C LEU A 154 2.10 8.62 -6.16
N ILE A 155 3.03 9.47 -5.72
CA ILE A 155 2.67 10.76 -5.09
C ILE A 155 1.77 11.61 -5.99
N PRO A 156 2.10 11.84 -7.28
CA PRO A 156 1.20 12.63 -8.13
C PRO A 156 -0.21 12.04 -8.24
N ALA A 157 -0.32 10.72 -8.36
CA ALA A 157 -1.61 10.04 -8.43
C ALA A 157 -2.40 10.21 -7.13
N MET A 158 -1.74 10.08 -5.99
CA MET A 158 -2.39 10.24 -4.68
C MET A 158 -2.86 11.67 -4.46
N LEU A 159 -2.07 12.66 -4.83
CA LEU A 159 -2.45 14.07 -4.73
C LEU A 159 -3.66 14.37 -5.62
N ALA A 160 -3.69 13.83 -6.84
CA ALA A 160 -4.82 14.00 -7.75
C ALA A 160 -6.10 13.38 -7.19
N LEU A 161 -6.01 12.16 -6.66
CA LEU A 161 -7.16 11.46 -6.07
C LEU A 161 -7.65 12.13 -4.79
N GLN A 162 -6.75 12.67 -3.98
CA GLN A 162 -7.11 13.33 -2.72
C GLN A 162 -8.02 14.55 -2.93
N LYS A 163 -7.91 15.21 -4.07
CA LYS A 163 -8.77 16.35 -4.41
C LYS A 163 -10.24 15.96 -4.57
N SER A 164 -10.53 14.67 -4.80
CA SER A 164 -11.88 14.15 -4.98
C SER A 164 -12.55 13.75 -3.68
N PHE A 165 -11.86 13.85 -2.55
CA PHE A 165 -12.38 13.43 -1.24
C PHE A 165 -12.26 14.50 -0.16
#